data_c5d81a6db0349049f72afb5f160e4cfc
#
_entry.id   c5d81a6db0349049f72afb5f160e4cfc
#
_cell.length_a   1.000
_cell.length_b   1.000
_cell.length_c   1.000
_cell.angle_alpha   90.00
_cell.angle_beta   90.00
_cell.angle_gamma   90.00
#
_symmetry.space_group_name_H-M   'P 1'
#
loop_
_entity.id
_entity.type
_entity.pdbx_description
1 polymer ?
#
loop_
_entity_poly.entity_id
_entity_poly.type
_entity_poly.pdbx_seq_one_letter_code
_entity_poly.pdbx_strand_id
1 'polypeptide(L)'
;MSKTRTRIMPLAFLSATLLIAASLLFTAIPLANASTSTTVNGSLSQGSLQILNTRVGNSGNTIIQVNRTDILSGGIVGTCVDIIPTTVIIHADGSGNIHGKCQGRATLLGRTGTYVEAFSATFQANGVVVGHASLGGGTGGLIGMHGVQSNSSSPDGKTTFYSAQVHFEES
;
A
#
# COMPACT_ATOMS: atom_id res chain seq x y z
N MET A 1 25.12 -72.42 45.87
CA MET A 1 23.94 -71.76 45.31
C MET A 1 24.04 -70.27 45.61
N SER A 2 24.51 -69.49 44.62
CA SER A 2 24.67 -68.04 44.74
C SER A 2 23.49 -67.35 44.08
N LYS A 3 22.74 -66.57 44.83
CA LYS A 3 21.60 -65.76 44.31
C LYS A 3 22.11 -64.37 43.87
N THR A 4 22.19 -64.17 42.58
CA THR A 4 22.46 -62.83 41.98
C THR A 4 21.18 -62.00 42.10
N ARG A 5 21.24 -60.90 42.86
CA ARG A 5 20.18 -59.91 42.93
C ARG A 5 20.43 -58.85 41.86
N THR A 6 19.58 -58.86 40.82
CA THR A 6 19.53 -57.79 39.82
C THR A 6 18.80 -56.58 40.44
N ARG A 7 19.52 -55.48 40.58
CA ARG A 7 18.90 -54.18 40.97
C ARG A 7 18.26 -53.54 39.75
N ILE A 8 16.95 -53.45 39.75
CA ILE A 8 16.19 -52.67 38.79
C ILE A 8 16.28 -51.21 39.24
N MET A 9 16.99 -50.37 38.49
CA MET A 9 16.91 -48.92 38.66
C MET A 9 15.56 -48.41 38.14
N PRO A 10 14.84 -47.51 38.86
CA PRO A 10 13.58 -47.02 38.42
C PRO A 10 13.74 -46.06 37.22
N LEU A 11 13.02 -46.35 36.14
CA LEU A 11 12.90 -45.62 34.87
C LEU A 11 12.30 -44.20 35.01
N ALA A 12 12.09 -43.73 36.24
CA ALA A 12 11.35 -42.50 36.52
C ALA A 12 12.17 -41.21 36.38
N PHE A 13 13.48 -41.28 36.28
CA PHE A 13 14.37 -40.07 36.21
C PHE A 13 14.70 -39.62 34.79
N LEU A 14 14.41 -40.43 33.74
CA LEU A 14 14.73 -40.04 32.36
C LEU A 14 13.67 -39.17 31.66
N SER A 15 12.44 -39.15 32.20
CA SER A 15 11.33 -38.39 31.56
C SER A 15 11.29 -36.93 31.98
N ALA A 16 11.85 -36.53 33.11
CA ALA A 16 11.76 -35.15 33.59
C ALA A 16 12.76 -34.22 32.91
N THR A 17 13.94 -34.73 32.48
CA THR A 17 14.97 -33.93 31.81
C THR A 17 14.67 -33.63 30.35
N LEU A 18 13.87 -34.46 29.69
CA LEU A 18 13.48 -34.23 28.27
C LEU A 18 12.40 -33.14 28.11
N LEU A 19 11.54 -32.95 29.11
CA LEU A 19 10.49 -31.94 29.11
C LEU A 19 11.03 -30.51 29.38
N ILE A 20 12.13 -30.36 30.10
CA ILE A 20 12.74 -29.05 30.37
C ILE A 20 13.53 -28.55 29.16
N ALA A 21 14.14 -29.44 28.38
CA ALA A 21 14.87 -29.06 27.15
C ALA A 21 13.94 -28.64 26.02
N ALA A 22 12.70 -29.18 25.94
CA ALA A 22 11.71 -28.78 24.94
C ALA A 22 11.07 -27.42 25.24
N SER A 23 10.96 -27.02 26.50
CA SER A 23 10.37 -25.71 26.88
C SER A 23 11.33 -24.53 26.67
N LEU A 24 12.65 -24.75 26.59
CA LEU A 24 13.65 -23.70 26.33
C LEU A 24 13.83 -23.38 24.83
N LEU A 25 13.39 -24.26 23.94
CA LEU A 25 13.45 -24.03 22.48
C LEU A 25 12.29 -23.21 21.94
N PHE A 26 11.23 -22.96 22.73
CA PHE A 26 10.06 -22.18 22.29
C PHE A 26 10.15 -20.67 22.62
N THR A 27 11.18 -20.20 23.30
CA THR A 27 11.29 -18.80 23.74
C THR A 27 12.05 -17.86 22.79
N ALA A 28 12.45 -18.33 21.61
CA ALA A 28 13.15 -17.51 20.63
C ALA A 28 12.44 -17.47 19.27
N ILE A 29 11.09 -17.38 19.28
CA ILE A 29 10.41 -16.83 18.10
C ILE A 29 10.59 -15.31 18.23
N PRO A 30 11.37 -14.65 17.35
CA PRO A 30 11.37 -13.20 17.34
C PRO A 30 9.92 -12.80 17.12
N LEU A 31 9.32 -12.10 18.09
CA LEU A 31 8.08 -11.36 17.86
C LEU A 31 8.42 -10.46 16.65
N ALA A 32 7.92 -10.81 15.47
CA ALA A 32 7.96 -9.92 14.33
C ALA A 32 7.34 -8.62 14.83
N ASN A 33 8.14 -7.57 14.96
CA ASN A 33 7.64 -6.25 15.30
C ASN A 33 6.63 -5.90 14.20
N ALA A 34 5.34 -5.98 14.52
CA ALA A 34 4.31 -5.55 13.61
C ALA A 34 4.56 -4.06 13.37
N SER A 35 4.99 -3.71 12.18
CA SER A 35 5.22 -2.30 11.84
C SER A 35 3.89 -1.57 12.01
N THR A 36 3.91 -0.53 12.84
CA THR A 36 2.69 0.21 13.17
C THR A 36 2.24 0.99 11.93
N SER A 37 1.04 0.68 11.44
CA SER A 37 0.44 1.44 10.36
C SER A 37 -0.01 2.82 10.86
N THR A 38 0.34 3.87 10.12
CA THR A 38 -0.06 5.25 10.41
C THR A 38 -1.02 5.75 9.34
N THR A 39 -2.12 6.37 9.76
CA THR A 39 -3.06 7.00 8.84
C THR A 39 -2.66 8.46 8.61
N VAL A 40 -2.57 8.86 7.36
CA VAL A 40 -2.35 10.25 6.94
C VAL A 40 -3.44 10.68 5.96
N ASN A 41 -3.88 11.93 6.08
CA ASN A 41 -4.96 12.50 5.29
C ASN A 41 -4.48 13.75 4.56
N GLY A 42 -5.10 14.07 3.44
CA GLY A 42 -4.79 15.26 2.69
C GLY A 42 -5.66 15.44 1.45
N SER A 43 -5.16 16.24 0.53
CA SER A 43 -5.84 16.52 -0.73
C SER A 43 -4.91 16.38 -1.92
N LEU A 44 -5.52 16.08 -3.06
CA LEU A 44 -4.92 16.06 -4.38
C LEU A 44 -5.47 17.22 -5.19
N SER A 45 -4.60 17.94 -5.87
CA SER A 45 -4.97 18.88 -6.92
C SER A 45 -4.20 18.56 -8.19
N GLN A 46 -4.83 18.77 -9.33
CA GLN A 46 -4.19 18.60 -10.62
C GLN A 46 -3.18 19.70 -10.85
N GLY A 47 -1.92 19.35 -11.10
CA GLY A 47 -0.84 20.27 -11.52
C GLY A 47 -0.87 20.48 -13.03
N SER A 48 -0.29 19.56 -13.80
CA SER A 48 -0.29 19.59 -15.27
C SER A 48 -1.08 18.40 -15.85
N LEU A 49 -1.64 18.60 -17.03
CA LEU A 49 -2.30 17.54 -17.80
C LEU A 49 -1.96 17.71 -19.28
N GLN A 50 -1.51 16.63 -19.92
CA GLN A 50 -1.29 16.54 -21.35
C GLN A 50 -2.05 15.37 -21.93
N ILE A 51 -2.96 15.62 -22.86
CA ILE A 51 -3.65 14.56 -23.61
C ILE A 51 -2.68 14.03 -24.66
N LEU A 52 -2.41 12.72 -24.63
CA LEU A 52 -1.52 12.04 -25.57
C LEU A 52 -2.31 11.40 -26.71
N ASN A 53 -3.47 10.83 -26.40
CA ASN A 53 -4.31 10.13 -27.38
C ASN A 53 -5.78 10.15 -26.95
N THR A 54 -6.67 10.17 -27.92
CA THR A 54 -8.10 10.03 -27.72
C THR A 54 -8.67 9.15 -28.82
N ARG A 55 -9.44 8.14 -28.43
CA ARG A 55 -10.13 7.24 -29.39
C ARG A 55 -11.53 6.90 -28.91
N VAL A 56 -12.44 6.71 -29.84
CA VAL A 56 -13.79 6.20 -29.57
C VAL A 56 -13.78 4.70 -29.86
N GLY A 57 -14.19 3.90 -28.87
CA GLY A 57 -14.36 2.46 -29.02
C GLY A 57 -15.67 2.08 -29.71
N ASN A 58 -15.77 0.84 -30.17
CA ASN A 58 -16.97 0.32 -30.85
C ASN A 58 -18.25 0.35 -29.98
N SER A 59 -18.10 0.38 -28.65
CA SER A 59 -19.20 0.48 -27.67
C SER A 59 -19.66 1.92 -27.40
N GLY A 60 -19.11 2.92 -28.11
CA GLY A 60 -19.37 4.33 -27.84
C GLY A 60 -18.58 4.90 -26.67
N ASN A 61 -17.75 4.12 -26.00
CA ASN A 61 -16.86 4.61 -24.96
C ASN A 61 -15.74 5.46 -25.55
N THR A 62 -15.41 6.57 -24.89
CA THR A 62 -14.22 7.37 -25.21
C THR A 62 -13.06 6.92 -24.32
N ILE A 63 -11.91 6.62 -24.92
CA ILE A 63 -10.68 6.25 -24.21
C ILE A 63 -9.66 7.35 -24.42
N ILE A 64 -9.19 7.93 -23.33
CA ILE A 64 -8.22 9.02 -23.33
C ILE A 64 -6.97 8.54 -22.60
N GLN A 65 -5.80 8.77 -23.20
CA GLN A 65 -4.51 8.59 -22.53
C GLN A 65 -3.92 9.96 -22.24
N VAL A 66 -3.50 10.16 -21.00
CA VAL A 66 -2.94 11.42 -20.53
C VAL A 66 -1.64 11.20 -19.77
N ASN A 67 -0.75 12.17 -19.81
CA ASN A 67 0.29 12.37 -18.79
C ASN A 67 -0.17 13.47 -17.85
N ARG A 68 -0.09 13.23 -16.55
CA ARG A 68 -0.48 14.21 -15.55
C ARG A 68 0.54 14.30 -14.42
N THR A 69 0.48 15.41 -13.73
CA THR A 69 1.15 15.62 -12.45
C THR A 69 0.08 15.98 -11.44
N ASP A 70 0.05 15.25 -10.34
CA ASP A 70 -0.77 15.57 -9.18
C ASP A 70 0.08 16.27 -8.13
N ILE A 71 -0.49 17.24 -7.45
CA ILE A 71 0.08 17.95 -6.31
C ILE A 71 -0.60 17.43 -5.06
N LEU A 72 0.20 16.92 -4.12
CA LEU A 72 -0.29 16.38 -2.84
C LEU A 72 -0.05 17.39 -1.72
N SER A 73 -1.04 17.52 -0.85
CA SER A 73 -1.00 18.39 0.33
C SER A 73 -1.56 17.66 1.55
N GLY A 74 -1.14 18.06 2.74
CA GLY A 74 -1.55 17.44 4.00
C GLY A 74 -0.51 16.46 4.53
N GLY A 75 -0.90 15.22 4.85
CA GLY A 75 0.00 14.21 5.42
C GLY A 75 1.07 13.70 4.47
N ILE A 76 0.83 13.78 3.17
CA ILE A 76 1.82 13.60 2.10
C ILE A 76 1.95 14.96 1.42
N VAL A 77 3.16 15.52 1.35
CA VAL A 77 3.42 16.81 0.71
C VAL A 77 4.40 16.60 -0.43
N GLY A 78 3.97 16.89 -1.66
CA GLY A 78 4.82 16.69 -2.83
C GLY A 78 4.07 16.63 -4.15
N THR A 79 4.62 15.86 -5.09
CA THR A 79 4.05 15.68 -6.43
C THR A 79 4.09 14.22 -6.83
N CYS A 80 3.14 13.77 -7.65
CA CYS A 80 3.16 12.48 -8.32
C CYS A 80 3.05 12.68 -9.84
N VAL A 81 4.02 12.19 -10.59
CA VAL A 81 4.11 12.33 -12.05
C VAL A 81 3.90 10.98 -12.70
N ASP A 82 3.00 10.90 -13.67
CA ASP A 82 2.73 9.65 -14.40
C ASP A 82 4.02 9.07 -15.01
N ILE A 83 4.30 7.79 -14.72
CA ILE A 83 5.41 7.01 -15.31
C ILE A 83 4.94 6.09 -16.42
N ILE A 84 3.65 5.85 -16.51
CA ILE A 84 2.94 5.31 -17.66
C ILE A 84 1.73 6.19 -17.90
N PRO A 85 1.27 6.38 -19.14
CA PRO A 85 0.11 7.19 -19.41
C PRO A 85 -1.11 6.70 -18.62
N THR A 86 -1.74 7.62 -17.90
CA THR A 86 -3.03 7.36 -17.25
C THR A 86 -4.10 7.14 -18.32
N THR A 87 -4.85 6.09 -18.17
CA THR A 87 -5.97 5.77 -19.06
C THR A 87 -7.28 6.18 -18.38
N VAL A 88 -8.06 6.98 -19.08
CA VAL A 88 -9.43 7.40 -18.71
C VAL A 88 -10.38 6.78 -19.71
N ILE A 89 -11.36 6.03 -19.22
CA ILE A 89 -12.45 5.47 -20.03
C ILE A 89 -13.73 6.18 -19.64
N ILE A 90 -14.35 6.85 -20.60
CA ILE A 90 -15.63 7.55 -20.42
C ILE A 90 -16.71 6.73 -21.12
N HIS A 91 -17.71 6.28 -20.38
CA HIS A 91 -18.88 5.59 -20.88
C HIS A 91 -19.87 6.52 -21.54
N ALA A 92 -20.81 5.98 -22.32
CA ALA A 92 -21.82 6.77 -23.03
C ALA A 92 -22.73 7.57 -22.09
N ASP A 93 -22.88 7.14 -20.84
CA ASP A 93 -23.66 7.85 -19.80
C ASP A 93 -22.87 8.95 -19.07
N GLY A 94 -21.60 9.16 -19.44
CA GLY A 94 -20.71 10.14 -18.82
C GLY A 94 -20.00 9.66 -17.56
N SER A 95 -20.30 8.44 -17.07
CA SER A 95 -19.49 7.80 -16.02
C SER A 95 -18.20 7.23 -16.60
N GLY A 96 -17.30 6.74 -15.75
CA GLY A 96 -16.12 6.08 -16.28
C GLY A 96 -15.11 5.59 -15.26
N ASN A 97 -13.96 5.21 -15.78
CA ASN A 97 -12.87 4.62 -15.01
C ASN A 97 -11.56 5.36 -15.30
N ILE A 98 -10.71 5.43 -14.29
CA ILE A 98 -9.36 5.99 -14.38
C ILE A 98 -8.40 4.96 -13.80
N HIS A 99 -7.29 4.69 -14.47
CA HIS A 99 -6.22 3.88 -13.92
C HIS A 99 -4.87 4.33 -14.47
N GLY A 100 -3.86 4.22 -13.62
CA GLY A 100 -2.52 4.64 -13.97
C GLY A 100 -1.50 4.30 -12.90
N LYS A 101 -0.30 4.78 -13.15
CA LYS A 101 0.83 4.61 -12.25
C LYS A 101 1.70 5.87 -12.30
N CYS A 102 2.01 6.42 -11.14
CA CYS A 102 2.87 7.59 -11.04
C CYS A 102 4.05 7.36 -10.10
N GLN A 103 5.09 8.15 -10.25
CA GLN A 103 6.19 8.27 -9.31
C GLN A 103 6.00 9.53 -8.49
N GLY A 104 5.85 9.34 -7.17
CA GLY A 104 5.78 10.43 -6.21
C GLY A 104 7.17 10.86 -5.76
N ARG A 105 7.36 12.17 -5.57
CA ARG A 105 8.45 12.76 -4.80
C ARG A 105 7.80 13.55 -3.68
N ALA A 106 7.98 13.12 -2.43
CA ALA A 106 7.23 13.68 -1.33
C ALA A 106 7.95 13.60 0.01
N THR A 107 7.42 14.38 0.96
CA THR A 107 7.67 14.23 2.39
C THR A 107 6.43 13.61 3.05
N LEU A 108 6.64 12.54 3.80
CA LEU A 108 5.64 11.79 4.52
C LEU A 108 6.17 11.45 5.92
N LEU A 109 5.46 11.83 6.98
CA LEU A 109 5.88 11.61 8.38
C LEU A 109 7.32 12.09 8.66
N GLY A 110 7.72 13.24 8.08
CA GLY A 110 9.06 13.81 8.21
C GLY A 110 10.14 13.13 7.37
N ARG A 111 9.84 12.08 6.62
CA ARG A 111 10.76 11.36 5.74
C ARG A 111 10.59 11.85 4.31
N THR A 112 11.67 12.16 3.61
CA THR A 112 11.63 12.63 2.22
C THR A 112 12.26 11.61 1.28
N GLY A 113 11.60 11.36 0.15
CA GLY A 113 12.08 10.40 -0.85
C GLY A 113 11.15 10.32 -2.05
N THR A 114 11.29 9.24 -2.83
CA THR A 114 10.37 8.91 -3.90
C THR A 114 9.61 7.62 -3.57
N TYR A 115 8.45 7.44 -4.20
CA TYR A 115 7.65 6.23 -4.11
C TYR A 115 6.91 6.00 -5.43
N VAL A 116 6.32 4.85 -5.58
CA VAL A 116 5.46 4.53 -6.73
C VAL A 116 4.04 4.35 -6.20
N GLU A 117 3.09 4.96 -6.90
CA GLU A 117 1.66 4.81 -6.68
C GLU A 117 1.01 4.17 -7.90
N ALA A 118 0.28 3.06 -7.69
CA ALA A 118 -0.59 2.47 -8.69
C ALA A 118 -2.04 2.70 -8.25
N PHE A 119 -2.83 3.37 -9.07
CA PHE A 119 -4.17 3.83 -8.71
C PHE A 119 -5.23 3.37 -9.69
N SER A 120 -6.45 3.22 -9.16
CA SER A 120 -7.67 2.98 -9.90
C SER A 120 -8.82 3.77 -9.28
N ALA A 121 -9.65 4.38 -10.11
CA ALA A 121 -10.80 5.14 -9.66
C ALA A 121 -11.97 4.97 -10.63
N THR A 122 -13.17 5.20 -10.13
CA THR A 122 -14.39 5.38 -10.91
C THR A 122 -14.88 6.81 -10.76
N PHE A 123 -15.52 7.34 -11.77
CA PHE A 123 -16.22 8.61 -11.67
C PHE A 123 -17.65 8.48 -12.20
N GLN A 124 -18.53 9.24 -11.59
CA GLN A 124 -19.92 9.35 -12.00
C GLN A 124 -20.08 10.45 -13.03
N ALA A 125 -21.19 10.46 -13.77
CA ALA A 125 -21.52 11.51 -14.75
C ALA A 125 -21.56 12.93 -14.15
N ASN A 126 -21.83 13.07 -12.85
CA ASN A 126 -21.77 14.34 -12.12
C ASN A 126 -20.35 14.75 -11.68
N GLY A 127 -19.32 14.00 -12.05
CA GLY A 127 -17.92 14.31 -11.73
C GLY A 127 -17.42 13.79 -10.38
N VAL A 128 -18.27 13.14 -9.56
CA VAL A 128 -17.83 12.54 -8.29
C VAL A 128 -16.90 11.38 -8.57
N VAL A 129 -15.69 11.40 -7.99
CA VAL A 129 -14.64 10.37 -8.13
C VAL A 129 -14.49 9.61 -6.83
N VAL A 130 -14.38 8.28 -6.92
CA VAL A 130 -14.00 7.40 -5.82
C VAL A 130 -12.92 6.45 -6.33
N GLY A 131 -11.84 6.30 -5.58
CA GLY A 131 -10.72 5.47 -5.99
C GLY A 131 -9.88 4.94 -4.85
N HIS A 132 -8.92 4.13 -5.22
CA HIS A 132 -7.92 3.58 -4.31
C HIS A 132 -6.56 3.52 -5.01
N ALA A 133 -5.52 3.47 -4.21
CA ALA A 133 -4.15 3.30 -4.69
C ALA A 133 -3.36 2.39 -3.75
N SER A 134 -2.32 1.76 -4.30
CA SER A 134 -1.25 1.12 -3.55
C SER A 134 0.02 1.98 -3.63
N LEU A 135 0.70 2.12 -2.51
CA LEU A 135 1.94 2.88 -2.37
C LEU A 135 3.09 1.92 -2.07
N GLY A 136 4.23 2.10 -2.70
CA GLY A 136 5.40 1.24 -2.46
C GLY A 136 6.61 1.67 -3.27
N GLY A 137 7.67 0.83 -3.28
CA GLY A 137 8.87 1.11 -4.06
C GLY A 137 9.62 2.38 -3.62
N GLY A 138 9.61 2.65 -2.32
CA GLY A 138 10.20 3.84 -1.74
C GLY A 138 11.72 3.94 -1.90
N THR A 139 12.24 5.15 -2.07
CA THR A 139 13.68 5.47 -2.05
C THR A 139 13.97 6.62 -1.09
N GLY A 140 15.25 6.84 -0.75
CA GLY A 140 15.62 7.86 0.21
C GLY A 140 15.03 7.58 1.59
N GLY A 141 14.45 8.57 2.24
CA GLY A 141 13.77 8.40 3.53
C GLY A 141 12.49 7.57 3.48
N LEU A 142 11.99 7.22 2.29
CA LEU A 142 10.80 6.40 2.08
C LEU A 142 11.13 4.92 1.75
N ILE A 143 12.38 4.48 1.89
CA ILE A 143 12.75 3.06 1.76
C ILE A 143 11.89 2.21 2.71
N GLY A 144 11.40 1.06 2.22
CA GLY A 144 10.54 0.15 2.99
C GLY A 144 9.09 0.64 3.18
N MET A 145 8.71 1.76 2.54
CA MET A 145 7.33 2.25 2.60
C MET A 145 6.39 1.35 1.81
N HIS A 146 5.30 0.96 2.47
CA HIS A 146 4.14 0.29 1.89
C HIS A 146 2.88 0.98 2.39
N GLY A 147 1.84 0.98 1.57
CA GLY A 147 0.56 1.56 1.99
C GLY A 147 -0.56 1.34 1.01
N VAL A 148 -1.75 1.68 1.48
CA VAL A 148 -2.98 1.75 0.69
C VAL A 148 -3.62 3.11 0.90
N GLN A 149 -4.21 3.66 -0.15
CA GLN A 149 -4.84 4.97 -0.14
C GLN A 149 -6.25 4.84 -0.70
N SER A 150 -7.20 5.50 -0.07
CA SER A 150 -8.54 5.75 -0.61
C SER A 150 -8.67 7.20 -1.00
N ASN A 151 -9.35 7.46 -2.12
CA ASN A 151 -9.56 8.78 -2.68
C ASN A 151 -11.06 9.02 -2.86
N SER A 152 -11.52 10.25 -2.56
CA SER A 152 -12.87 10.69 -2.84
C SER A 152 -12.87 12.17 -3.22
N SER A 153 -13.61 12.55 -4.27
CA SER A 153 -13.76 13.96 -4.60
C SER A 153 -14.82 14.64 -3.73
N SER A 154 -14.70 15.96 -3.61
CA SER A 154 -15.80 16.79 -3.14
C SER A 154 -17.05 16.62 -4.02
N PRO A 155 -18.26 16.93 -3.52
CA PRO A 155 -19.49 16.81 -4.30
C PRO A 155 -19.50 17.63 -5.60
N ASP A 156 -18.73 18.71 -5.68
CA ASP A 156 -18.56 19.55 -6.87
C ASP A 156 -17.40 19.07 -7.80
N GLY A 157 -16.76 17.95 -7.46
CA GLY A 157 -15.67 17.36 -8.23
C GLY A 157 -14.35 18.13 -8.28
N LYS A 158 -14.27 19.28 -7.58
CA LYS A 158 -13.10 20.20 -7.72
C LYS A 158 -11.90 19.81 -6.87
N THR A 159 -12.13 19.13 -5.77
CA THR A 159 -11.08 18.72 -4.83
C THR A 159 -11.16 17.22 -4.61
N THR A 160 -10.05 16.53 -4.70
CA THR A 160 -9.96 15.12 -4.31
C THR A 160 -9.24 15.03 -2.97
N PHE A 161 -9.88 14.39 -2.00
CA PHE A 161 -9.31 14.08 -0.70
C PHE A 161 -8.76 12.66 -0.71
N TYR A 162 -7.71 12.43 0.06
CA TYR A 162 -7.18 11.09 0.29
C TYR A 162 -7.07 10.76 1.77
N SER A 163 -7.15 9.47 2.07
CA SER A 163 -6.77 8.87 3.34
C SER A 163 -5.85 7.70 3.04
N ALA A 164 -4.62 7.73 3.52
CA ALA A 164 -3.64 6.70 3.28
C ALA A 164 -3.22 6.05 4.61
N GLN A 165 -3.19 4.71 4.62
CA GLN A 165 -2.58 3.91 5.68
C GLN A 165 -1.21 3.49 5.19
N VAL A 166 -0.17 3.89 5.89
CA VAL A 166 1.22 3.63 5.51
C VAL A 166 1.98 3.00 6.66
N HIS A 167 2.91 2.13 6.32
CA HIS A 167 3.88 1.56 7.25
C HIS A 167 5.25 1.49 6.59
N PHE A 168 6.29 1.35 7.40
CA PHE A 168 7.66 1.19 6.95
C PHE A 168 8.17 -0.15 7.47
N GLU A 169 8.73 -0.96 6.58
CA GLU A 169 9.48 -2.15 6.99
C GLU A 169 10.81 -1.72 7.61
N GLU A 170 11.12 -2.27 8.76
CA GLU A 170 12.46 -2.09 9.36
C GLU A 170 13.46 -2.91 8.55
N SER A 171 14.52 -2.27 8.10
CA SER A 171 15.65 -2.87 7.36
C SER A 171 16.67 -3.47 8.31
#